data_7dffcbbcb49867ddf67f827c3f0d877b
#
_entry.id   7dffcbbcb49867ddf67f827c3f0d877b
#
_cell.length_a   1.000
_cell.length_b   1.000
_cell.length_c   1.000
_cell.angle_alpha   90.00
_cell.angle_beta   90.00
_cell.angle_gamma   90.00
#
_symmetry.space_group_name_H-M   'P 1'
#
loop_
_entity.id
_entity.type
_entity.pdbx_description
1 polymer ?
#
loop_
_entity_poly.entity_id
_entity_poly.type
_entity_poly.pdbx_seq_one_letter_code
_entity_poly.pdbx_strand_id
1 'polypeptide(L)'
;MANANLKFGLKPINAMGGTNPGGTNMYFIASDASAIFQGSPVQVELTGGTIQISTATGDQRQLLGVFAGCEYVDATTGKLKFSNTWPGSGSADTNFDIKGFVYDNPMQRYVICSDGTNTNRATAKADLFKTAEIENGTSGNTTTGISTAQLDISTAEDSDPSNPLM
;
A
#
# COMPACT_ATOMS: atom_id res chain seq x y z
N MET A 1 -25.14 -7.09 -16.22
CA MET A 1 -24.18 -5.99 -16.06
C MET A 1 -22.89 -6.60 -15.53
N ALA A 2 -21.79 -6.46 -16.26
CA ALA A 2 -20.49 -6.89 -15.75
C ALA A 2 -20.10 -5.98 -14.58
N ASN A 3 -19.71 -6.56 -13.46
CA ASN A 3 -19.18 -5.82 -12.33
C ASN A 3 -17.86 -5.18 -12.76
N ALA A 4 -17.74 -3.87 -12.68
CA ALA A 4 -16.48 -3.20 -13.01
C ALA A 4 -15.42 -3.64 -12.02
N ASN A 5 -14.30 -4.17 -12.52
CA ASN A 5 -13.13 -4.51 -11.69
C ASN A 5 -12.43 -3.20 -11.28
N LEU A 6 -12.92 -2.59 -10.21
CA LEU A 6 -12.33 -1.37 -9.66
C LEU A 6 -11.20 -1.76 -8.71
N LYS A 7 -9.98 -1.39 -9.10
CA LYS A 7 -8.78 -1.51 -8.27
C LYS A 7 -8.89 -0.57 -7.08
N PHE A 8 -8.58 -1.05 -5.87
CA PHE A 8 -8.71 -0.25 -4.64
C PHE A 8 -7.51 -0.40 -3.68
N GLY A 9 -6.42 -0.99 -4.16
CA GLY A 9 -5.23 -1.25 -3.35
C GLY A 9 -5.47 -2.28 -2.24
N LEU A 10 -4.63 -2.23 -1.22
CA LEU A 10 -4.75 -3.08 -0.03
C LEU A 10 -5.68 -2.42 0.99
N LYS A 11 -6.83 -3.05 1.23
CA LYS A 11 -7.79 -2.58 2.22
C LYS A 11 -7.69 -3.40 3.50
N PRO A 12 -7.30 -2.80 4.63
CA PRO A 12 -7.20 -3.53 5.89
C PRO A 12 -8.58 -4.03 6.33
N ILE A 13 -8.61 -5.26 6.83
CA ILE A 13 -9.80 -5.86 7.42
C ILE A 13 -9.56 -6.13 8.90
N ASN A 14 -9.31 -7.35 9.31
CA ASN A 14 -9.09 -7.70 10.70
C ASN A 14 -7.64 -8.14 10.92
N ALA A 15 -7.06 -7.78 12.06
CA ALA A 15 -5.83 -8.43 12.49
C ALA A 15 -6.12 -9.89 12.88
N MET A 16 -5.13 -10.77 12.70
CA MET A 16 -5.27 -12.17 13.12
C MET A 16 -5.48 -12.23 14.62
N GLY A 17 -6.58 -12.87 15.04
CA GLY A 17 -6.98 -12.95 16.45
C GLY A 17 -7.78 -11.75 16.99
N GLY A 18 -8.06 -10.73 16.16
CA GLY A 18 -8.84 -9.55 16.55
C GLY A 18 -10.05 -9.30 15.65
N THR A 19 -10.99 -8.53 16.17
CA THR A 19 -12.20 -8.10 15.43
C THR A 19 -12.04 -6.76 14.73
N ASN A 20 -11.03 -5.97 15.12
CA ASN A 20 -10.77 -4.67 14.54
C ASN A 20 -9.51 -4.68 13.65
N PRO A 21 -9.48 -3.90 12.56
CA PRO A 21 -8.22 -3.59 11.91
C PRO A 21 -7.27 -2.97 12.95
N GLY A 22 -5.99 -3.32 12.91
CA GLY A 22 -4.98 -2.71 13.76
C GLY A 22 -4.97 -1.20 13.61
N GLY A 23 -4.49 -0.49 14.62
CA GLY A 23 -4.25 0.96 14.52
C GLY A 23 -3.18 1.27 13.49
N THR A 24 -3.08 2.54 13.13
CA THR A 24 -1.98 3.05 12.30
C THR A 24 -0.90 3.63 13.19
N ASN A 25 0.36 3.42 12.81
CA ASN A 25 1.49 4.14 13.35
C ASN A 25 1.88 5.32 12.44
N MET A 26 2.48 6.33 13.04
CA MET A 26 2.91 7.54 12.36
C MET A 26 4.38 7.43 11.98
N TYR A 27 4.67 7.76 10.74
CA TYR A 27 6.01 7.82 10.15
C TYR A 27 6.19 9.14 9.40
N PHE A 28 7.43 9.56 9.18
CA PHE A 28 7.70 10.75 8.38
C PHE A 28 7.81 10.40 6.90
N ILE A 29 7.35 11.32 6.05
CA ILE A 29 7.49 11.25 4.59
C ILE A 29 8.50 12.33 4.17
N ALA A 30 9.45 11.99 3.30
CA ALA A 30 10.36 12.98 2.74
C ALA A 30 9.61 13.98 1.84
N SER A 31 10.00 15.26 1.87
CA SER A 31 9.34 16.31 1.09
C SER A 31 9.46 16.12 -0.43
N ASP A 32 10.45 15.37 -0.87
CA ASP A 32 10.71 15.00 -2.27
C ASP A 32 10.16 13.62 -2.64
N ALA A 33 9.54 12.92 -1.70
CA ALA A 33 8.95 11.60 -1.96
C ALA A 33 7.90 11.65 -3.08
N SER A 34 7.87 10.60 -3.88
CA SER A 34 6.81 10.39 -4.87
C SER A 34 5.43 10.29 -4.22
N ALA A 35 4.37 10.51 -5.02
CA ALA A 35 3.00 10.39 -4.53
C ALA A 35 2.72 9.01 -3.93
N ILE A 36 2.00 8.98 -2.78
CA ILE A 36 1.60 7.76 -2.10
C ILE A 36 0.07 7.77 -1.96
N PHE A 37 -0.58 6.72 -2.41
CA PHE A 37 -2.04 6.60 -2.41
C PHE A 37 -2.52 5.72 -1.27
N GLN A 38 -3.73 5.98 -0.77
CA GLN A 38 -4.34 5.11 0.24
C GLN A 38 -4.45 3.67 -0.28
N GLY A 39 -3.96 2.72 0.50
CA GLY A 39 -3.90 1.32 0.11
C GLY A 39 -2.65 0.94 -0.69
N SER A 40 -1.70 1.86 -0.89
CA SER A 40 -0.39 1.51 -1.46
C SER A 40 0.50 0.82 -0.44
N PRO A 41 1.28 -0.18 -0.86
CA PRO A 41 2.36 -0.73 -0.04
C PRO A 41 3.46 0.33 0.14
N VAL A 42 3.99 0.44 1.34
CA VAL A 42 5.08 1.36 1.68
C VAL A 42 6.24 0.64 2.33
N GLN A 43 7.41 1.21 2.16
CA GLN A 43 8.68 0.71 2.70
C GLN A 43 9.44 1.84 3.41
N VAL A 44 10.38 1.48 4.26
CA VAL A 44 11.30 2.43 4.88
C VAL A 44 12.35 2.84 3.87
N GLU A 45 12.63 4.13 3.81
CA GLU A 45 13.77 4.65 3.06
C GLU A 45 15.07 4.44 3.86
N LEU A 46 16.08 3.84 3.22
CA LEU A 46 17.29 3.40 3.93
C LEU A 46 18.16 4.55 4.47
N THR A 47 18.05 5.74 3.91
CA THR A 47 18.96 6.86 4.20
C THR A 47 18.33 7.99 4.99
N GLY A 48 17.01 8.08 5.09
CA GLY A 48 16.35 9.25 5.68
C GLY A 48 15.51 8.97 6.93
N GLY A 49 15.26 7.70 7.28
CA GLY A 49 14.33 7.36 8.36
C GLY A 49 12.88 7.73 8.03
N THR A 50 12.59 7.93 6.76
CA THR A 50 11.27 8.26 6.21
C THR A 50 10.65 7.05 5.51
N ILE A 51 9.38 7.17 5.17
CA ILE A 51 8.69 6.16 4.35
C ILE A 51 8.54 6.65 2.92
N GLN A 52 8.54 5.70 2.00
CA GLN A 52 8.26 5.92 0.59
C GLN A 52 7.36 4.82 0.04
N ILE A 53 6.77 5.07 -1.12
CA ILE A 53 6.00 4.05 -1.82
C ILE A 53 6.92 2.87 -2.16
N SER A 54 6.44 1.65 -1.93
CA SER A 54 7.21 0.47 -2.28
C SER A 54 7.24 0.30 -3.79
N THR A 55 8.43 0.22 -4.34
CA THR A 55 8.67 -0.09 -5.75
C THR A 55 8.98 -1.57 -5.95
N ALA A 56 8.65 -2.40 -4.97
CA ALA A 56 9.05 -3.80 -4.93
C ALA A 56 8.57 -4.58 -6.16
N THR A 57 9.46 -4.73 -7.09
CA THR A 57 9.51 -5.80 -8.04
C THR A 57 10.68 -6.69 -7.63
N GLY A 58 10.38 -7.80 -6.99
CA GLY A 58 11.31 -8.92 -6.86
C GLY A 58 12.56 -8.77 -5.99
N ASP A 59 12.86 -7.63 -5.35
CA ASP A 59 14.11 -7.49 -4.64
C ASP A 59 13.95 -6.94 -3.21
N GLN A 60 14.08 -7.82 -2.25
CA GLN A 60 14.56 -7.72 -0.86
C GLN A 60 14.21 -6.48 -0.01
N ARG A 61 13.30 -5.62 -0.41
CA ARG A 61 12.89 -4.50 0.42
C ARG A 61 11.69 -4.92 1.26
N GLN A 62 11.91 -4.99 2.55
CA GLN A 62 10.85 -5.30 3.50
C GLN A 62 9.74 -4.26 3.41
N LEU A 63 8.53 -4.72 3.09
CA LEU A 63 7.34 -3.91 3.23
C LEU A 63 7.19 -3.52 4.70
N LEU A 64 7.05 -2.22 4.97
CA LEU A 64 6.71 -1.74 6.30
C LEU A 64 5.22 -1.99 6.60
N GLY A 65 4.38 -1.73 5.61
CA GLY A 65 2.93 -1.84 5.76
C GLY A 65 2.18 -1.18 4.62
N VAL A 66 0.96 -0.75 4.90
CA VAL A 66 0.04 -0.15 3.94
C VAL A 66 -0.33 1.27 4.34
N PHE A 67 -0.22 2.19 3.41
CA PHE A 67 -0.51 3.61 3.63
C PHE A 67 -2.00 3.86 3.85
N ALA A 68 -2.32 4.57 4.92
CA ALA A 68 -3.69 4.94 5.29
C ALA A 68 -4.04 6.38 4.93
N GLY A 69 -3.06 7.27 4.95
CA GLY A 69 -3.22 8.70 4.69
C GLY A 69 -2.07 9.51 5.28
N CYS A 70 -2.16 10.83 5.19
CA CYS A 70 -1.13 11.74 5.70
C CYS A 70 -1.71 13.04 6.25
N GLU A 71 -0.85 13.72 7.01
CA GLU A 71 -1.04 15.07 7.52
C GLU A 71 0.16 15.92 7.09
N TYR A 72 -0.08 17.08 6.53
CA TYR A 72 0.97 18.01 6.12
C TYR A 72 0.46 19.46 6.08
N VAL A 73 1.37 20.43 6.10
CA VAL A 73 1.05 21.83 5.85
C VAL A 73 1.14 22.08 4.36
N ASP A 74 0.05 22.52 3.74
CA ASP A 74 -0.04 22.78 2.29
C ASP A 74 0.86 23.97 1.89
N ALA A 75 1.73 23.76 0.90
CA ALA A 75 2.71 24.76 0.47
C ALA A 75 2.08 26.05 -0.09
N THR A 76 0.87 25.97 -0.64
CA THR A 76 0.19 27.11 -1.27
C THR A 76 -0.61 27.91 -0.25
N THR A 77 -1.30 27.23 0.66
CA THR A 77 -2.24 27.90 1.57
C THR A 77 -1.68 28.10 2.99
N GLY A 78 -0.58 27.43 3.34
CA GLY A 78 -0.01 27.43 4.67
C GLY A 78 -0.91 26.76 5.74
N LYS A 79 -1.93 26.00 5.32
CA LYS A 79 -2.89 25.38 6.22
C LYS A 79 -2.57 23.91 6.42
N LEU A 80 -2.83 23.43 7.64
CA LEU A 80 -2.77 22.00 7.94
C LEU A 80 -3.84 21.25 7.14
N LYS A 81 -3.44 20.18 6.48
CA LYS A 81 -4.27 19.35 5.62
C LYS A 81 -4.15 17.89 5.99
N PHE A 82 -5.30 17.22 6.11
CA PHE A 82 -5.40 15.78 6.22
C PHE A 82 -5.84 15.23 4.87
N SER A 83 -5.16 14.21 4.40
CA SER A 83 -5.44 13.62 3.09
C SER A 83 -5.26 12.11 3.11
N ASN A 84 -6.05 11.42 2.30
CA ASN A 84 -5.87 9.99 2.05
C ASN A 84 -4.75 9.69 1.05
N THR A 85 -4.14 10.73 0.47
CA THR A 85 -3.00 10.61 -0.44
C THR A 85 -1.95 11.67 -0.12
N TRP A 86 -0.68 11.29 -0.19
CA TRP A 86 0.43 12.21 -0.33
C TRP A 86 0.58 12.57 -1.81
N PRO A 87 0.39 13.83 -2.21
CA PRO A 87 0.37 14.20 -3.63
C PRO A 87 1.76 14.19 -4.29
N GLY A 88 2.82 14.14 -3.48
CA GLY A 88 4.19 14.18 -3.99
C GLY A 88 4.92 15.50 -3.74
N SER A 89 6.14 15.57 -4.23
CA SER A 89 7.06 16.71 -4.08
C SER A 89 6.41 18.07 -4.39
N GLY A 90 6.75 19.08 -3.59
CA GLY A 90 6.24 20.44 -3.75
C GLY A 90 4.83 20.70 -3.21
N SER A 91 4.17 19.70 -2.64
CA SER A 91 2.81 19.83 -2.11
C SER A 91 2.76 20.36 -0.67
N ALA A 92 3.83 20.16 0.10
CA ALA A 92 3.93 20.60 1.48
C ALA A 92 4.93 21.73 1.66
N ASP A 93 4.70 22.55 2.67
CA ASP A 93 5.68 23.52 3.15
C ASP A 93 6.84 22.77 3.82
N THR A 94 8.06 22.97 3.32
CA THR A 94 9.28 22.29 3.74
C THR A 94 9.75 22.64 5.15
N ASN A 95 9.16 23.66 5.79
CA ASN A 95 9.45 24.02 7.17
C ASN A 95 8.73 23.13 8.19
N PHE A 96 7.83 22.27 7.74
CA PHE A 96 7.03 21.40 8.60
C PHE A 96 7.17 19.94 8.21
N ASP A 97 7.10 19.06 9.21
CA ASP A 97 7.14 17.62 9.00
C ASP A 97 5.88 17.12 8.29
N ILE A 98 6.08 16.19 7.36
CA ILE A 98 5.00 15.46 6.69
C ILE A 98 4.82 14.14 7.41
N LYS A 99 3.63 13.88 7.94
CA LYS A 99 3.32 12.67 8.69
C LYS A 99 2.47 11.73 7.87
N GLY A 100 2.95 10.52 7.67
CA GLY A 100 2.22 9.42 7.03
C GLY A 100 1.71 8.44 8.08
N PHE A 101 0.50 7.93 7.89
CA PHE A 101 -0.13 6.93 8.74
C PHE A 101 -0.09 5.58 8.01
N VAL A 102 0.40 4.54 8.68
CA VAL A 102 0.65 3.23 8.08
C VAL A 102 0.06 2.12 8.95
N TYR A 103 -0.64 1.18 8.33
CA TYR A 103 -0.99 -0.09 8.94
C TYR A 103 0.22 -1.01 8.86
N ASP A 104 0.97 -1.12 9.93
CA ASP A 104 2.25 -1.85 10.01
C ASP A 104 2.21 -3.09 10.92
N ASN A 105 1.02 -3.46 11.39
CA ASN A 105 0.87 -4.66 12.19
C ASN A 105 1.17 -5.90 11.31
N PRO A 106 2.18 -6.72 11.65
CA PRO A 106 2.53 -7.91 10.86
C PRO A 106 1.42 -8.97 10.80
N MET A 107 0.45 -8.92 11.72
CA MET A 107 -0.71 -9.82 11.74
C MET A 107 -1.94 -9.21 11.03
N GLN A 108 -1.78 -8.05 10.38
CA GLN A 108 -2.84 -7.40 9.64
C GLN A 108 -3.21 -8.20 8.39
N ARG A 109 -4.49 -8.40 8.16
CA ARG A 109 -5.02 -8.98 6.93
C ARG A 109 -5.60 -7.90 6.04
N TYR A 110 -5.46 -8.09 4.74
CA TYR A 110 -5.93 -7.16 3.72
C TYR A 110 -6.83 -7.87 2.70
N VAL A 111 -7.74 -7.11 2.12
CA VAL A 111 -8.42 -7.46 0.87
C VAL A 111 -7.78 -6.65 -0.24
N ILE A 112 -7.49 -7.32 -1.35
CA ILE A 112 -6.90 -6.73 -2.55
C ILE A 112 -7.58 -7.33 -3.78
N CYS A 113 -7.72 -6.56 -4.86
CA CYS A 113 -8.16 -7.09 -6.14
C CYS A 113 -7.04 -7.91 -6.77
N SER A 114 -7.39 -9.00 -7.43
CA SER A 114 -6.48 -9.74 -8.28
C SER A 114 -6.53 -9.21 -9.71
N ASP A 115 -5.42 -9.25 -10.42
CA ASP A 115 -5.33 -8.93 -11.85
C ASP A 115 -5.89 -10.04 -12.73
N GLY A 116 -5.81 -11.28 -12.25
CA GLY A 116 -6.17 -12.48 -12.98
C GLY A 116 -7.66 -12.77 -12.97
N THR A 117 -8.11 -13.38 -14.06
CA THR A 117 -9.45 -13.94 -14.19
C THR A 117 -9.49 -15.35 -13.64
N ASN A 118 -9.71 -15.49 -12.35
CA ASN A 118 -10.14 -16.75 -11.79
C ASN A 118 -11.57 -17.06 -12.26
N THR A 119 -11.69 -17.69 -13.42
CA THR A 119 -12.97 -17.95 -14.08
C THR A 119 -13.79 -19.03 -13.40
N ASN A 120 -13.19 -19.80 -12.51
CA ASN A 120 -13.88 -20.86 -11.79
C ASN A 120 -13.33 -21.09 -10.37
N ARG A 121 -14.14 -21.72 -9.54
CA ARG A 121 -13.82 -22.00 -8.14
C ARG A 121 -12.60 -22.95 -7.97
N ALA A 122 -12.37 -23.85 -8.92
CA ALA A 122 -11.27 -24.81 -8.83
C ALA A 122 -9.92 -24.12 -8.96
N THR A 123 -9.81 -23.18 -9.92
CA THR A 123 -8.62 -22.35 -10.11
C THR A 123 -8.35 -21.48 -8.88
N ALA A 124 -9.38 -20.76 -8.39
CA ALA A 124 -9.25 -19.92 -7.20
C ALA A 124 -8.84 -20.74 -5.95
N LYS A 125 -9.28 -22.00 -5.85
CA LYS A 125 -8.91 -22.88 -4.74
C LYS A 125 -7.46 -23.36 -4.86
N ALA A 126 -6.94 -23.54 -6.06
CA ALA A 126 -5.56 -23.97 -6.30
C ALA A 126 -4.53 -22.88 -5.90
N ASP A 127 -4.95 -21.61 -5.87
CA ASP A 127 -4.09 -20.48 -5.49
C ASP A 127 -4.13 -20.15 -3.99
N LEU A 128 -4.91 -20.91 -3.20
CA LEU A 128 -4.91 -20.74 -1.75
C LEU A 128 -3.55 -21.13 -1.16
N PHE A 129 -3.09 -20.31 -0.21
CA PHE A 129 -1.81 -20.48 0.48
C PHE A 129 -0.55 -20.30 -0.37
N LYS A 130 -0.70 -19.82 -1.60
CA LYS A 130 0.42 -19.40 -2.43
C LYS A 130 0.87 -18.00 -2.08
N THR A 131 2.13 -17.71 -2.38
CA THR A 131 2.67 -16.34 -2.37
C THR A 131 2.50 -15.74 -3.76
N ALA A 132 2.20 -14.45 -3.83
CA ALA A 132 2.07 -13.73 -5.09
C ALA A 132 2.60 -12.30 -4.93
N GLU A 133 3.04 -11.71 -6.02
CA GLU A 133 3.56 -10.34 -6.03
C GLU A 133 2.42 -9.31 -6.05
N ILE A 134 2.74 -8.10 -5.58
CA ILE A 134 1.85 -6.94 -5.70
C ILE A 134 2.29 -6.14 -6.93
N GLU A 135 1.44 -6.06 -7.93
CA GLU A 135 1.66 -5.19 -9.09
C GLU A 135 0.95 -3.84 -8.94
N ASN A 136 1.38 -2.87 -9.76
CA ASN A 136 0.83 -1.51 -9.76
C ASN A 136 0.84 -0.81 -8.38
N GLY A 137 1.70 -1.24 -7.47
CA GLY A 137 1.81 -0.70 -6.11
C GLY A 137 2.11 0.80 -6.08
N THR A 138 2.82 1.32 -7.07
CA THR A 138 3.20 2.74 -7.22
C THR A 138 2.13 3.61 -7.88
N SER A 139 1.06 3.02 -8.40
CA SER A 139 0.02 3.72 -9.16
C SER A 139 -1.22 3.98 -8.32
N GLY A 140 -1.95 5.03 -8.66
CA GLY A 140 -3.21 5.37 -7.99
C GLY A 140 -4.03 6.39 -8.77
N ASN A 141 -5.25 6.57 -8.33
CA ASN A 141 -6.16 7.57 -8.87
C ASN A 141 -5.98 8.89 -8.12
N THR A 142 -5.47 9.91 -8.80
CA THR A 142 -5.19 11.22 -8.20
C THR A 142 -6.45 11.98 -7.76
N THR A 143 -7.62 11.65 -8.32
CA THR A 143 -8.89 12.27 -7.95
C THR A 143 -9.46 11.66 -6.67
N THR A 144 -9.40 10.33 -6.54
CA THR A 144 -9.93 9.63 -5.36
C THR A 144 -8.89 9.42 -4.26
N GLY A 145 -7.60 9.52 -4.59
CA GLY A 145 -6.50 9.25 -3.68
C GLY A 145 -6.30 7.77 -3.37
N ILE A 146 -6.91 6.86 -4.13
CA ILE A 146 -6.90 5.42 -3.88
C ILE A 146 -5.88 4.74 -4.79
N SER A 147 -5.10 3.83 -4.24
CA SER A 147 -4.14 2.99 -4.95
C SER A 147 -4.81 2.07 -5.96
N THR A 148 -4.08 1.76 -7.03
CA THR A 148 -4.46 0.73 -8.01
C THR A 148 -3.66 -0.57 -7.85
N ALA A 149 -2.99 -0.76 -6.72
CA ALA A 149 -2.29 -1.99 -6.42
C ALA A 149 -3.21 -3.22 -6.54
N GLN A 150 -2.68 -4.28 -7.13
CA GLN A 150 -3.35 -5.54 -7.37
C GLN A 150 -2.45 -6.71 -6.98
N LEU A 151 -3.05 -7.86 -6.74
CA LEU A 151 -2.32 -9.11 -6.59
C LEU A 151 -2.12 -9.72 -7.98
N ASP A 152 -0.85 -9.92 -8.36
CA ASP A 152 -0.49 -10.61 -9.60
C ASP A 152 -0.61 -12.13 -9.39
N ILE A 153 -1.72 -12.71 -9.87
CA ILE A 153 -1.95 -14.15 -9.75
C ILE A 153 -1.04 -14.96 -10.68
N SER A 154 -0.51 -14.36 -11.74
CA SER A 154 0.40 -15.07 -12.63
C SER A 154 1.72 -15.42 -11.95
N THR A 155 2.08 -14.69 -10.89
CA THR A 155 3.25 -14.94 -10.04
C THR A 155 2.96 -15.85 -8.84
N ALA A 156 1.73 -16.37 -8.73
CA ALA A 156 1.32 -17.22 -7.61
C ALA A 156 2.07 -18.54 -7.63
N GLU A 157 3.04 -18.68 -6.75
CA GLU A 157 3.87 -19.88 -6.62
C GLU A 157 3.63 -20.58 -5.28
N ASP A 158 3.82 -21.91 -5.28
CA ASP A 158 3.91 -22.65 -4.05
C ASP A 158 5.09 -22.07 -3.26
N SER A 159 4.87 -21.78 -1.99
CA SER A 159 5.85 -21.12 -1.12
C SER A 159 7.25 -21.73 -1.30
N ASP A 160 8.07 -21.06 -2.09
CA ASP A 160 9.49 -21.39 -2.19
C ASP A 160 10.18 -20.87 -0.93
N PRO A 161 10.77 -21.75 -0.10
CA PRO A 161 11.48 -21.32 1.09
C PRO A 161 12.70 -20.44 0.79
N SER A 162 13.12 -20.34 -0.47
CA SER A 162 14.20 -19.43 -0.91
C SER A 162 13.72 -18.00 -1.20
N ASN A 163 12.41 -17.79 -1.34
CA ASN A 163 11.80 -16.47 -1.51
C ASN A 163 10.61 -16.30 -0.55
N PRO A 164 10.87 -16.13 0.76
CA PRO A 164 9.82 -15.89 1.72
C PRO A 164 9.24 -14.50 1.50
N LEU A 165 8.18 -14.41 0.70
CA LEU A 165 7.30 -13.25 0.78
C LEU A 165 6.57 -13.34 2.11
N MET A 166 6.89 -12.46 3.01
CA MET A 166 6.19 -12.30 4.27
C MET A 166 4.84 -11.63 4.08
#